data_bb2ae61fe2b94c74ed99f2a8e8b091a1
#
_entry.id   bb2ae61fe2b94c74ed99f2a8e8b091a1
#
_cell.length_a   1.000
_cell.length_b   1.000
_cell.length_c   1.000
_cell.angle_alpha   90.00
_cell.angle_beta   90.00
_cell.angle_gamma   90.00
#
_symmetry.space_group_name_H-M   'P 1'
#
loop_
_entity.id
_entity.type
_entity.pdbx_description
1 polymer ?
#
loop_
_entity_poly.entity_id
_entity_poly.type
_entity_poly.pdbx_seq_one_letter_code
_entity_poly.pdbx_strand_id
1 'polypeptide(L)'
;MKNFLFVSAENDALANCKAGGMADVVRDVPRQIAVTGDHVHVVVPAYNRLHKNGRLISELKFNIRGEATVASIYEVAPKKKIQGITHYVIDHPEIVEGNIAHIYNDDPEEPFFTDAVKYFIFNTAVAQAVKQNIFDHVDVVHLHDWHTALLAFHKAFHQDFTILKESWFVYSIHNLSLQGIRPLNDNFASINNFFPELGYDYEKIKDPRYNDCINLMAVGIRLSDKVHTVSPSYMQDIMRPSHKPEFIGGEGLEEDLRIAFAEGRLHGILNGVNYKNMRVAKKGNLYANILIQIFKWIQEESKKYKSDILANTGEKVVHLLLNPPSFVASSVARMTEQKFYFFKRNPEALKEILKNLEAKNGIFILLGTGEPEYERLMRDISYEHANFIFINGQSEDIIDSIYLESNLYFMPSLFEPCGISQMLAMRNGVLCLVHHTGGLIDTVRDGVDGFAFYGSHIDETVSNMVKAFDHCIDVYQNDRKRWGVMRRKAKAVRFSWEDSVKRYYDKLYTY
;
A
#
# COMPACT_ATOMS: atom_id res chain seq x y z
N MET A 1 -14.74 -26.92 3.78
CA MET A 1 -13.39 -26.38 3.54
C MET A 1 -13.42 -25.72 2.19
N LYS A 2 -13.14 -24.42 2.13
CA LYS A 2 -13.07 -23.66 0.88
C LYS A 2 -11.62 -23.56 0.41
N ASN A 3 -11.44 -23.42 -0.90
CA ASN A 3 -10.15 -23.22 -1.54
C ASN A 3 -10.10 -21.84 -2.17
N PHE A 4 -9.13 -21.02 -1.73
CA PHE A 4 -8.98 -19.63 -2.13
C PHE A 4 -7.77 -19.45 -3.04
N LEU A 5 -7.92 -18.67 -4.09
CA LEU A 5 -6.82 -18.20 -4.94
C LEU A 5 -6.67 -16.67 -4.79
N PHE A 6 -5.59 -16.24 -4.16
CA PHE A 6 -5.20 -14.83 -4.06
C PHE A 6 -4.24 -14.49 -5.20
N VAL A 7 -4.61 -13.53 -6.02
CA VAL A 7 -3.80 -13.05 -7.15
C VAL A 7 -3.40 -11.61 -6.90
N SER A 8 -2.11 -11.32 -6.89
CA SER A 8 -1.59 -10.00 -6.53
C SER A 8 -0.28 -9.67 -7.24
N ALA A 9 0.06 -8.38 -7.30
CA ALA A 9 1.39 -7.92 -7.70
C ALA A 9 2.42 -8.05 -6.57
N GLU A 10 1.98 -7.98 -5.31
CA GLU A 10 2.85 -7.95 -4.13
C GLU A 10 2.48 -9.04 -3.13
N ASN A 11 3.46 -9.53 -2.36
CA ASN A 11 3.23 -10.43 -1.24
C ASN A 11 4.39 -10.37 -0.23
N ASP A 12 4.20 -9.75 0.92
CA ASP A 12 5.25 -9.66 1.96
C ASP A 12 5.55 -11.00 2.68
N ALA A 13 4.83 -12.07 2.35
CA ALA A 13 5.25 -13.41 2.77
C ALA A 13 6.51 -13.88 2.03
N LEU A 14 6.81 -13.31 0.86
CA LEU A 14 8.01 -13.59 0.07
C LEU A 14 9.09 -12.52 0.31
N ALA A 15 10.35 -12.91 0.23
CA ALA A 15 11.47 -11.98 0.35
C ALA A 15 11.48 -11.00 -0.83
N ASN A 16 11.68 -9.71 -0.54
CA ASN A 16 11.77 -8.63 -1.53
C ASN A 16 10.56 -8.52 -2.49
N CYS A 17 9.35 -8.91 -2.06
CA CYS A 17 8.11 -8.80 -2.85
C CYS A 17 7.11 -7.83 -2.20
N LYS A 18 7.60 -6.66 -1.80
CA LYS A 18 6.80 -5.61 -1.14
C LYS A 18 7.19 -4.22 -1.65
N ALA A 19 6.19 -3.47 -2.10
CA ALA A 19 6.29 -2.04 -2.40
C ALA A 19 5.37 -1.21 -1.51
N GLY A 20 4.18 -1.74 -1.15
CA GLY A 20 3.16 -1.01 -0.41
C GLY A 20 2.39 -1.83 0.61
N GLY A 21 1.29 -1.27 1.11
CA GLY A 21 0.41 -1.91 2.10
C GLY A 21 -0.37 -3.10 1.57
N MET A 22 -0.55 -3.22 0.25
CA MET A 22 -1.18 -4.37 -0.39
C MET A 22 -0.43 -5.67 -0.06
N ALA A 23 0.90 -5.63 -0.04
CA ALA A 23 1.71 -6.80 0.32
C ALA A 23 1.45 -7.32 1.74
N ASP A 24 1.18 -6.42 2.70
CA ASP A 24 0.81 -6.79 4.07
C ASP A 24 -0.56 -7.49 4.10
N VAL A 25 -1.53 -7.01 3.34
CA VAL A 25 -2.86 -7.63 3.20
C VAL A 25 -2.72 -9.04 2.62
N VAL A 26 -1.98 -9.19 1.52
CA VAL A 26 -1.75 -10.47 0.81
C VAL A 26 -0.92 -11.45 1.66
N ARG A 27 -0.14 -10.97 2.62
CA ARG A 27 0.52 -11.81 3.63
C ARG A 27 -0.44 -12.24 4.74
N ASP A 28 -1.23 -11.32 5.30
CA ASP A 28 -1.90 -11.54 6.58
C ASP A 28 -3.34 -12.06 6.45
N VAL A 29 -4.10 -11.67 5.42
CA VAL A 29 -5.45 -12.22 5.16
C VAL A 29 -5.41 -13.73 4.91
N PRO A 30 -4.54 -14.28 4.04
CA PRO A 30 -4.37 -15.73 3.88
C PRO A 30 -4.04 -16.45 5.19
N ARG A 31 -3.24 -15.83 6.07
CA ARG A 31 -2.90 -16.39 7.39
C ARG A 31 -4.13 -16.55 8.27
N GLN A 32 -5.04 -15.59 8.27
CA GLN A 32 -6.27 -15.69 9.06
C GLN A 32 -7.27 -16.65 8.43
N ILE A 33 -7.35 -16.73 7.10
CA ILE A 33 -8.16 -17.73 6.40
C ILE A 33 -7.67 -19.14 6.73
N ALA A 34 -6.37 -19.40 6.71
CA ALA A 34 -5.82 -20.71 7.04
C ALA A 34 -6.12 -21.15 8.49
N VAL A 35 -6.30 -20.19 9.44
CA VAL A 35 -6.72 -20.50 10.82
C VAL A 35 -8.13 -21.09 10.88
N THR A 36 -9.02 -20.78 9.92
CA THR A 36 -10.37 -21.38 9.85
C THR A 36 -10.38 -22.81 9.30
N GLY A 37 -9.22 -23.31 8.84
CA GLY A 37 -9.06 -24.62 8.23
C GLY A 37 -9.24 -24.64 6.71
N ASP A 38 -9.46 -23.47 6.09
CA ASP A 38 -9.54 -23.32 4.65
C ASP A 38 -8.13 -23.27 4.00
N HIS A 39 -8.06 -23.56 2.71
CA HIS A 39 -6.81 -23.56 1.95
C HIS A 39 -6.64 -22.27 1.16
N VAL A 40 -5.41 -21.75 1.08
CA VAL A 40 -5.13 -20.54 0.31
C VAL A 40 -3.91 -20.73 -0.60
N HIS A 41 -4.10 -20.53 -1.89
CA HIS A 41 -3.05 -20.39 -2.88
C HIS A 41 -2.80 -18.90 -3.12
N VAL A 42 -1.56 -18.46 -3.04
CA VAL A 42 -1.18 -17.07 -3.31
C VAL A 42 -0.24 -17.05 -4.50
N VAL A 43 -0.60 -16.31 -5.55
CA VAL A 43 0.15 -16.24 -6.81
C VAL A 43 0.55 -14.79 -7.08
N VAL A 44 1.84 -14.59 -7.38
CA VAL A 44 2.42 -13.29 -7.79
C VAL A 44 3.35 -13.48 -8.99
N PRO A 45 3.66 -12.43 -9.77
CA PRO A 45 4.66 -12.52 -10.82
C PRO A 45 6.06 -12.83 -10.24
N ALA A 46 6.89 -13.54 -11.02
CA ALA A 46 8.24 -13.88 -10.59
C ALA A 46 9.26 -12.74 -10.65
N TYR A 47 8.99 -11.72 -11.49
CA TYR A 47 9.86 -10.56 -11.69
C TYR A 47 11.32 -10.95 -12.00
N ASN A 48 11.54 -11.98 -12.83
CA ASN A 48 12.85 -12.54 -13.21
C ASN A 48 13.74 -12.97 -12.02
N ARG A 49 13.20 -13.09 -10.81
CA ARG A 49 14.01 -13.36 -9.60
C ARG A 49 13.39 -14.31 -8.59
N LEU A 50 12.07 -14.23 -8.35
CA LEU A 50 11.45 -15.00 -7.25
C LEU A 50 11.35 -16.50 -7.53
N HIS A 51 11.43 -16.94 -8.80
CA HIS A 51 11.40 -18.34 -9.22
C HIS A 51 12.72 -19.09 -8.98
N LYS A 52 13.88 -18.39 -8.84
CA LYS A 52 15.23 -18.99 -8.89
C LYS A 52 15.48 -20.13 -7.90
N ASN A 53 14.80 -20.11 -6.75
CA ASN A 53 14.87 -21.17 -5.74
C ASN A 53 13.52 -21.91 -5.59
N GLY A 54 12.63 -21.78 -6.57
CA GLY A 54 11.33 -22.42 -6.60
C GLY A 54 11.36 -23.81 -7.20
N ARG A 55 10.35 -24.61 -6.87
CA ARG A 55 10.09 -25.91 -7.50
C ARG A 55 9.17 -25.69 -8.70
N LEU A 56 9.63 -26.00 -9.90
CA LEU A 56 8.78 -25.98 -11.10
C LEU A 56 7.58 -26.93 -10.91
N ILE A 57 6.39 -26.42 -11.11
CA ILE A 57 5.15 -27.19 -11.04
C ILE A 57 4.67 -27.59 -12.42
N SER A 58 4.59 -26.62 -13.35
CA SER A 58 4.10 -26.86 -14.72
C SER A 58 4.56 -25.77 -15.68
N GLU A 59 4.50 -26.09 -16.96
CA GLU A 59 4.49 -25.13 -18.06
C GLU A 59 3.06 -24.78 -18.42
N LEU A 60 2.79 -23.48 -18.63
CA LEU A 60 1.51 -22.90 -18.95
C LEU A 60 1.55 -22.41 -20.39
N LYS A 61 0.88 -23.12 -21.30
CA LYS A 61 0.83 -22.81 -22.73
C LYS A 61 -0.47 -22.05 -23.03
N PHE A 62 -0.36 -20.87 -23.63
CA PHE A 62 -1.49 -20.03 -24.02
C PHE A 62 -1.11 -19.14 -25.20
N ASN A 63 -2.11 -18.48 -25.80
CA ASN A 63 -1.90 -17.57 -26.92
C ASN A 63 -2.00 -16.11 -26.47
N ILE A 64 -1.08 -15.28 -26.92
CA ILE A 64 -1.11 -13.81 -26.85
C ILE A 64 -0.60 -13.24 -28.18
N ARG A 65 -1.16 -12.13 -28.61
CA ARG A 65 -0.78 -11.44 -29.86
C ARG A 65 -0.86 -12.36 -31.11
N GLY A 66 -1.78 -13.35 -31.07
CA GLY A 66 -1.92 -14.35 -32.14
C GLY A 66 -0.85 -15.44 -32.14
N GLU A 67 0.07 -15.47 -31.18
CA GLU A 67 1.18 -16.42 -31.10
C GLU A 67 1.12 -17.25 -29.81
N ALA A 68 1.55 -18.50 -29.92
CA ALA A 68 1.68 -19.39 -28.76
C ALA A 68 2.89 -18.98 -27.91
N THR A 69 2.69 -18.88 -26.60
CA THR A 69 3.75 -18.61 -25.63
C THR A 69 3.68 -19.57 -24.46
N VAL A 70 4.74 -19.59 -23.66
CA VAL A 70 4.88 -20.49 -22.50
C VAL A 70 5.34 -19.68 -21.30
N ALA A 71 4.56 -19.69 -20.21
CA ALA A 71 5.02 -19.28 -18.91
C ALA A 71 5.28 -20.49 -18.02
N SER A 72 6.03 -20.31 -16.95
CA SER A 72 6.31 -21.38 -15.98
C SER A 72 5.77 -20.99 -14.61
N ILE A 73 5.09 -21.92 -13.93
CA ILE A 73 4.63 -21.72 -12.55
C ILE A 73 5.53 -22.50 -11.58
N TYR A 74 5.98 -21.82 -10.54
CA TYR A 74 6.85 -22.38 -9.49
C TYR A 74 6.19 -22.25 -8.12
N GLU A 75 6.29 -23.30 -7.30
CA GLU A 75 6.06 -23.18 -5.87
C GLU A 75 7.32 -22.63 -5.20
N VAL A 76 7.14 -21.62 -4.34
CA VAL A 76 8.25 -20.93 -3.67
C VAL A 76 8.08 -20.92 -2.16
N ALA A 77 9.21 -20.94 -1.45
CA ALA A 77 9.23 -20.91 0.00
C ALA A 77 8.96 -19.49 0.53
N PRO A 78 8.00 -19.30 1.45
CA PRO A 78 7.81 -18.04 2.13
C PRO A 78 8.85 -17.80 3.23
N LYS A 79 9.01 -16.54 3.68
CA LYS A 79 9.82 -16.18 4.88
C LYS A 79 9.47 -17.02 6.11
N LYS A 80 8.18 -17.36 6.24
CA LYS A 80 7.66 -18.24 7.31
C LYS A 80 6.58 -19.15 6.74
N LYS A 81 6.81 -20.47 6.79
CA LYS A 81 5.82 -21.45 6.34
C LYS A 81 4.63 -21.50 7.30
N ILE A 82 3.41 -21.50 6.73
CA ILE A 82 2.15 -21.62 7.45
C ILE A 82 1.35 -22.76 6.80
N GLN A 83 0.83 -23.66 7.60
CA GLN A 83 -0.01 -24.76 7.13
C GLN A 83 -1.30 -24.19 6.50
N GLY A 84 -1.74 -24.76 5.38
CA GLY A 84 -2.91 -24.32 4.65
C GLY A 84 -2.64 -23.16 3.68
N ILE A 85 -1.38 -22.71 3.53
CA ILE A 85 -1.02 -21.69 2.53
C ILE A 85 0.09 -22.21 1.64
N THR A 86 -0.11 -22.08 0.32
CA THR A 86 0.92 -22.38 -0.69
C THR A 86 1.19 -21.11 -1.52
N HIS A 87 2.46 -20.83 -1.76
CA HIS A 87 2.89 -19.65 -2.53
C HIS A 87 3.45 -20.07 -3.87
N TYR A 88 2.96 -19.40 -4.92
CA TYR A 88 3.41 -19.61 -6.30
C TYR A 88 3.90 -18.32 -6.92
N VAL A 89 4.81 -18.47 -7.88
CA VAL A 89 5.21 -17.38 -8.77
C VAL A 89 5.13 -17.83 -10.22
N ILE A 90 4.75 -16.91 -11.10
CA ILE A 90 4.70 -17.14 -12.55
C ILE A 90 5.83 -16.38 -13.21
N ASP A 91 6.64 -17.10 -13.96
CA ASP A 91 7.77 -16.57 -14.73
C ASP A 91 7.50 -16.61 -16.22
N HIS A 92 7.86 -15.51 -16.89
CA HIS A 92 7.84 -15.36 -18.34
C HIS A 92 8.87 -14.26 -18.70
N PRO A 93 9.53 -14.32 -19.88
CA PRO A 93 10.53 -13.32 -20.27
C PRO A 93 10.06 -11.85 -20.19
N GLU A 94 8.78 -11.59 -20.47
CA GLU A 94 8.19 -10.26 -20.38
C GLU A 94 7.66 -9.88 -18.98
N ILE A 95 7.75 -10.77 -17.99
CA ILE A 95 7.49 -10.45 -16.58
C ILE A 95 8.78 -9.91 -15.94
N VAL A 96 9.19 -8.76 -16.41
CA VAL A 96 10.46 -8.14 -16.04
C VAL A 96 10.45 -7.55 -14.62
N GLU A 97 11.64 -7.43 -14.04
CA GLU A 97 11.84 -6.72 -12.79
C GLU A 97 11.56 -5.22 -12.96
N GLY A 98 10.87 -4.61 -12.00
CA GLY A 98 10.53 -3.20 -12.03
C GLY A 98 11.63 -2.30 -11.43
N ASN A 99 11.61 -1.02 -11.79
CA ASN A 99 12.51 0.00 -11.24
C ASN A 99 11.99 0.60 -9.90
N ILE A 100 10.72 0.35 -9.56
CA ILE A 100 10.13 0.74 -8.27
C ILE A 100 9.95 -0.51 -7.41
N ALA A 101 10.70 -0.61 -6.31
CA ALA A 101 10.70 -1.72 -5.36
C ALA A 101 10.88 -3.11 -6.03
N HIS A 102 11.54 -3.17 -7.18
CA HIS A 102 11.73 -4.36 -8.01
C HIS A 102 10.42 -5.00 -8.53
N ILE A 103 9.31 -4.27 -8.51
CA ILE A 103 7.97 -4.74 -8.86
C ILE A 103 7.37 -3.93 -9.99
N TYR A 104 7.22 -2.61 -9.78
CA TYR A 104 6.55 -1.71 -10.71
C TYR A 104 7.51 -0.96 -11.60
N ASN A 105 7.02 -0.55 -12.77
CA ASN A 105 7.76 0.29 -13.69
C ASN A 105 7.17 1.70 -13.72
N ASP A 106 8.06 2.68 -13.69
CA ASP A 106 7.74 4.05 -14.02
C ASP A 106 8.03 4.26 -15.52
N ASP A 107 6.97 4.45 -16.29
CA ASP A 107 7.00 4.70 -17.73
C ASP A 107 6.44 6.11 -17.99
N PRO A 108 7.23 7.18 -17.82
CA PRO A 108 6.71 8.54 -17.84
C PRO A 108 6.15 8.99 -19.20
N GLU A 109 6.66 8.45 -20.31
CA GLU A 109 6.16 8.77 -21.65
C GLU A 109 4.92 7.96 -22.04
N GLU A 110 4.78 6.73 -21.54
CA GLU A 110 3.65 5.84 -21.76
C GLU A 110 3.20 5.20 -20.43
N PRO A 111 2.41 5.89 -19.60
CA PRO A 111 2.01 5.39 -18.30
C PRO A 111 1.44 3.97 -18.32
N PHE A 112 1.94 3.10 -17.44
CA PHE A 112 1.57 1.69 -17.32
C PHE A 112 1.94 0.77 -18.49
N PHE A 113 2.75 1.20 -19.45
CA PHE A 113 3.08 0.37 -20.63
C PHE A 113 3.74 -0.96 -20.24
N THR A 114 4.89 -0.91 -19.58
CA THR A 114 5.63 -2.11 -19.17
C THR A 114 4.84 -2.97 -18.19
N ASP A 115 4.16 -2.33 -17.24
CA ASP A 115 3.36 -3.03 -16.24
C ASP A 115 2.11 -3.68 -16.87
N ALA A 116 1.46 -3.05 -17.83
CA ALA A 116 0.33 -3.66 -18.54
C ALA A 116 0.75 -4.93 -19.31
N VAL A 117 1.86 -4.89 -20.04
CA VAL A 117 2.43 -6.09 -20.71
C VAL A 117 2.65 -7.21 -19.69
N LYS A 118 3.34 -6.90 -18.61
CA LYS A 118 3.65 -7.82 -17.51
C LYS A 118 2.41 -8.48 -16.93
N TYR A 119 1.43 -7.65 -16.57
CA TYR A 119 0.22 -8.14 -15.89
C TYR A 119 -0.79 -8.79 -16.85
N PHE A 120 -0.83 -8.42 -18.13
CA PHE A 120 -1.64 -9.14 -19.12
C PHE A 120 -1.17 -10.58 -19.26
N ILE A 121 0.14 -10.80 -19.39
CA ILE A 121 0.74 -12.14 -19.45
C ILE A 121 0.50 -12.90 -18.15
N PHE A 122 0.75 -12.25 -17.01
CA PHE A 122 0.58 -12.85 -15.70
C PHE A 122 -0.86 -13.36 -15.49
N ASN A 123 -1.87 -12.54 -15.75
CA ASN A 123 -3.28 -12.94 -15.55
C ASN A 123 -3.71 -14.05 -16.51
N THR A 124 -3.22 -14.03 -17.76
CA THR A 124 -3.50 -15.10 -18.72
C THR A 124 -2.85 -16.42 -18.28
N ALA A 125 -1.64 -16.36 -17.76
CA ALA A 125 -0.97 -17.53 -17.20
C ALA A 125 -1.67 -18.06 -15.92
N VAL A 126 -2.20 -17.18 -15.05
CA VAL A 126 -3.04 -17.59 -13.90
C VAL A 126 -4.31 -18.29 -14.38
N ALA A 127 -5.02 -17.75 -15.39
CA ALA A 127 -6.20 -18.40 -15.98
C ALA A 127 -5.85 -19.79 -16.53
N GLN A 128 -4.71 -19.93 -17.19
CA GLN A 128 -4.23 -21.21 -17.70
C GLN A 128 -3.87 -22.19 -16.57
N ALA A 129 -3.31 -21.70 -15.45
CA ALA A 129 -3.01 -22.53 -14.28
C ALA A 129 -4.29 -23.08 -13.62
N VAL A 130 -5.35 -22.25 -13.53
CA VAL A 130 -6.67 -22.71 -13.08
C VAL A 130 -7.24 -23.75 -14.03
N LYS A 131 -7.18 -23.52 -15.34
CA LYS A 131 -7.63 -24.47 -16.37
C LYS A 131 -6.90 -25.81 -16.31
N GLN A 132 -5.62 -25.81 -15.94
CA GLN A 132 -4.81 -27.03 -15.73
C GLN A 132 -5.02 -27.67 -14.36
N ASN A 133 -5.92 -27.15 -13.54
CA ASN A 133 -6.22 -27.64 -12.19
C ASN A 133 -5.02 -27.65 -11.23
N ILE A 134 -4.11 -26.69 -11.36
CA ILE A 134 -2.88 -26.60 -10.52
C ILE A 134 -3.23 -26.26 -9.06
N PHE A 135 -4.34 -25.56 -8.85
CA PHE A 135 -4.80 -25.11 -7.53
C PHE A 135 -5.95 -25.98 -6.98
N ASP A 136 -6.23 -27.15 -7.57
CA ASP A 136 -7.46 -27.90 -7.36
C ASP A 136 -8.70 -27.04 -7.70
N HIS A 137 -9.90 -27.45 -7.26
CA HIS A 137 -11.10 -26.64 -7.43
C HIS A 137 -10.99 -25.36 -6.61
N VAL A 138 -11.11 -24.19 -7.26
CA VAL A 138 -11.03 -22.87 -6.60
C VAL A 138 -12.44 -22.35 -6.34
N ASP A 139 -12.83 -22.23 -5.07
CA ASP A 139 -14.12 -21.67 -4.67
C ASP A 139 -14.17 -20.15 -4.80
N VAL A 140 -13.09 -19.47 -4.38
CA VAL A 140 -13.00 -18.02 -4.35
C VAL A 140 -11.69 -17.54 -4.98
N VAL A 141 -11.78 -16.65 -5.96
CA VAL A 141 -10.64 -15.89 -6.52
C VAL A 141 -10.66 -14.48 -5.95
N HIS A 142 -9.59 -14.09 -5.26
CA HIS A 142 -9.46 -12.76 -4.68
C HIS A 142 -8.38 -11.97 -5.43
N LEU A 143 -8.80 -10.91 -6.12
CA LEU A 143 -8.00 -10.05 -6.98
C LEU A 143 -7.62 -8.75 -6.25
N HIS A 144 -6.45 -8.22 -6.54
CA HIS A 144 -5.92 -7.03 -5.86
C HIS A 144 -5.46 -5.96 -6.85
N ASP A 145 -6.13 -4.82 -6.86
CA ASP A 145 -5.91 -3.65 -7.73
C ASP A 145 -5.94 -3.98 -9.24
N TRP A 146 -5.70 -2.98 -10.09
CA TRP A 146 -5.76 -3.09 -11.54
C TRP A 146 -4.85 -4.18 -12.12
N HIS A 147 -3.75 -4.49 -11.45
CA HIS A 147 -2.76 -5.49 -11.84
C HIS A 147 -3.33 -6.89 -12.06
N THR A 148 -4.46 -7.19 -11.44
CA THR A 148 -5.07 -8.53 -11.46
C THR A 148 -6.46 -8.56 -12.09
N ALA A 149 -6.99 -7.41 -12.46
CA ALA A 149 -8.35 -7.28 -12.96
C ALA A 149 -8.61 -7.98 -14.31
N LEU A 150 -7.55 -8.19 -15.12
CA LEU A 150 -7.67 -8.92 -16.39
C LEU A 150 -8.15 -10.36 -16.17
N LEU A 151 -7.98 -10.95 -14.98
CA LEU A 151 -8.52 -12.28 -14.71
C LEU A 151 -10.05 -12.26 -14.68
N ALA A 152 -10.68 -11.17 -14.21
CA ALA A 152 -12.14 -10.98 -14.30
C ALA A 152 -12.59 -10.78 -15.76
N PHE A 153 -11.79 -10.12 -16.60
CA PHE A 153 -12.03 -10.04 -18.04
C PHE A 153 -12.00 -11.44 -18.68
N HIS A 154 -11.02 -12.27 -18.36
CA HIS A 154 -10.96 -13.65 -18.85
C HIS A 154 -12.17 -14.48 -18.41
N LYS A 155 -12.62 -14.36 -17.13
CA LYS A 155 -13.86 -14.99 -16.65
C LYS A 155 -15.06 -14.62 -17.51
N ALA A 156 -15.19 -13.35 -17.87
CA ALA A 156 -16.35 -12.83 -18.58
C ALA A 156 -16.36 -13.19 -20.07
N PHE A 157 -15.23 -13.09 -20.75
CA PHE A 157 -15.20 -13.06 -22.22
C PHE A 157 -14.38 -14.17 -22.87
N HIS A 158 -13.41 -14.77 -22.19
CA HIS A 158 -12.48 -15.70 -22.82
C HIS A 158 -13.02 -17.14 -22.77
N GLN A 159 -13.38 -17.70 -23.95
CA GLN A 159 -13.99 -19.02 -24.08
C GLN A 159 -13.07 -20.15 -23.58
N ASP A 160 -11.76 -19.99 -23.73
CA ASP A 160 -10.78 -20.97 -23.25
C ASP A 160 -10.72 -21.10 -21.74
N PHE A 161 -11.24 -20.12 -20.98
CA PHE A 161 -11.16 -20.04 -19.54
C PHE A 161 -12.54 -20.07 -18.84
N THR A 162 -13.51 -20.77 -19.44
CA THR A 162 -14.87 -20.91 -18.89
C THR A 162 -14.89 -21.53 -17.50
N ILE A 163 -13.87 -22.29 -17.13
CA ILE A 163 -13.69 -22.84 -15.77
C ILE A 163 -13.68 -21.76 -14.69
N LEU A 164 -13.22 -20.53 -15.00
CA LEU A 164 -13.23 -19.40 -14.06
C LEU A 164 -14.65 -18.99 -13.64
N LYS A 165 -15.70 -19.35 -14.40
CA LYS A 165 -17.10 -19.07 -14.06
C LYS A 165 -17.59 -19.89 -12.86
N GLU A 166 -16.90 -20.96 -12.51
CA GLU A 166 -17.21 -21.80 -11.35
C GLU A 166 -16.76 -21.16 -10.03
N SER A 167 -15.88 -20.17 -10.08
CA SER A 167 -15.33 -19.48 -8.90
C SER A 167 -16.06 -18.15 -8.63
N TRP A 168 -16.17 -17.81 -7.35
CA TRP A 168 -16.66 -16.52 -6.87
C TRP A 168 -15.51 -15.50 -6.89
N PHE A 169 -15.69 -14.37 -7.57
CA PHE A 169 -14.64 -13.37 -7.75
C PHE A 169 -14.83 -12.20 -6.78
N VAL A 170 -13.82 -11.92 -5.98
CA VAL A 170 -13.72 -10.75 -5.11
C VAL A 170 -12.61 -9.83 -5.63
N TYR A 171 -12.89 -8.56 -5.76
CA TYR A 171 -11.96 -7.55 -6.22
C TYR A 171 -11.68 -6.52 -5.14
N SER A 172 -10.42 -6.38 -4.70
CA SER A 172 -9.98 -5.41 -3.69
C SER A 172 -9.29 -4.22 -4.31
N ILE A 173 -9.78 -3.01 -3.96
CA ILE A 173 -9.20 -1.72 -4.30
C ILE A 173 -8.37 -1.23 -3.12
N HIS A 174 -7.03 -1.22 -3.28
CA HIS A 174 -6.11 -0.68 -2.28
C HIS A 174 -5.82 0.80 -2.52
N ASN A 175 -5.72 1.22 -3.78
CA ASN A 175 -5.53 2.61 -4.17
C ASN A 175 -6.17 2.87 -5.55
N LEU A 176 -7.24 3.63 -5.58
CA LEU A 176 -7.99 3.95 -6.80
C LEU A 176 -7.25 4.94 -7.74
N SER A 177 -6.23 5.63 -7.26
CA SER A 177 -5.50 6.63 -8.07
C SER A 177 -4.75 6.03 -9.25
N LEU A 178 -4.36 4.75 -9.17
CA LEU A 178 -3.68 4.03 -10.23
C LEU A 178 -4.64 3.00 -10.83
N GLN A 179 -5.07 3.21 -12.09
CA GLN A 179 -6.18 2.48 -12.68
C GLN A 179 -5.80 1.54 -13.82
N GLY A 180 -4.55 1.59 -14.29
CA GLY A 180 -4.08 0.75 -15.39
C GLY A 180 -4.82 1.04 -16.71
N ILE A 181 -5.02 2.31 -17.05
CA ILE A 181 -5.69 2.74 -18.28
C ILE A 181 -4.77 2.51 -19.47
N ARG A 182 -5.28 1.80 -20.49
CA ARG A 182 -4.53 1.51 -21.71
C ARG A 182 -5.39 1.73 -22.95
N PRO A 183 -4.79 2.11 -24.10
CA PRO A 183 -5.52 2.19 -25.36
C PRO A 183 -6.07 0.83 -25.77
N LEU A 184 -7.18 0.83 -26.51
CA LEU A 184 -7.78 -0.39 -27.05
C LEU A 184 -6.97 -0.93 -28.25
N ASN A 185 -6.43 -0.04 -29.09
CA ASN A 185 -5.76 -0.33 -30.35
C ASN A 185 -4.42 0.38 -30.46
N ASP A 186 -3.70 0.07 -31.55
CA ASP A 186 -2.54 0.80 -32.06
C ASP A 186 -1.37 0.95 -31.07
N ASN A 187 -1.29 0.04 -30.10
CA ASN A 187 -0.23 0.03 -29.10
C ASN A 187 0.15 -1.41 -28.74
N PHE A 188 1.43 -1.67 -28.51
CA PHE A 188 1.92 -3.01 -28.14
C PHE A 188 1.28 -3.55 -26.86
N ALA A 189 0.95 -2.66 -25.91
CA ALA A 189 0.27 -2.98 -24.64
C ALA A 189 -1.26 -2.71 -24.71
N SER A 190 -1.86 -2.68 -25.90
CA SER A 190 -3.31 -2.56 -26.06
C SER A 190 -4.01 -3.91 -25.94
N ILE A 191 -5.28 -3.89 -25.51
CA ILE A 191 -6.06 -5.12 -25.30
C ILE A 191 -6.28 -5.88 -26.60
N ASN A 192 -6.57 -5.17 -27.72
CA ASN A 192 -6.80 -5.79 -29.01
C ASN A 192 -5.53 -6.35 -29.67
N ASN A 193 -4.37 -5.80 -29.34
CA ASN A 193 -3.12 -6.40 -29.74
C ASN A 193 -2.81 -7.68 -28.97
N PHE A 194 -3.10 -7.71 -27.66
CA PHE A 194 -2.91 -8.91 -26.83
C PHE A 194 -3.87 -10.03 -27.19
N PHE A 195 -5.13 -9.70 -27.49
CA PHE A 195 -6.21 -10.67 -27.75
C PHE A 195 -6.98 -10.31 -29.02
N PRO A 196 -6.35 -10.41 -30.23
CA PRO A 196 -6.90 -9.88 -31.48
C PRO A 196 -8.21 -10.55 -31.93
N GLU A 197 -8.47 -11.78 -31.48
CA GLU A 197 -9.67 -12.55 -31.87
C GLU A 197 -10.74 -12.59 -30.78
N LEU A 198 -10.51 -11.92 -29.64
CA LEU A 198 -11.39 -11.99 -28.50
C LEU A 198 -12.53 -10.97 -28.58
N GLY A 199 -13.76 -11.46 -28.71
CA GLY A 199 -14.95 -10.62 -28.60
C GLY A 199 -15.28 -10.27 -27.14
N TYR A 200 -15.58 -9.01 -26.88
CA TYR A 200 -15.96 -8.52 -25.55
C TYR A 200 -17.00 -7.39 -25.63
N ASP A 201 -17.69 -7.17 -24.52
CA ASP A 201 -18.58 -6.01 -24.36
C ASP A 201 -17.75 -4.77 -23.97
N TYR A 202 -17.63 -3.81 -24.89
CA TYR A 202 -16.86 -2.58 -24.69
C TYR A 202 -17.34 -1.77 -23.48
N GLU A 203 -18.66 -1.69 -23.25
CA GLU A 203 -19.25 -0.96 -22.11
C GLU A 203 -18.76 -1.50 -20.76
N LYS A 204 -18.40 -2.79 -20.69
CA LYS A 204 -17.90 -3.42 -19.48
C LYS A 204 -16.42 -3.16 -19.20
N ILE A 205 -15.66 -2.68 -20.18
CA ILE A 205 -14.22 -2.51 -20.05
C ILE A 205 -13.72 -1.08 -20.22
N LYS A 206 -14.52 -0.20 -20.86
CA LYS A 206 -14.11 1.15 -21.23
C LYS A 206 -13.74 2.02 -20.02
N ASP A 207 -12.79 2.93 -20.21
CA ASP A 207 -12.58 4.05 -19.29
C ASP A 207 -13.75 5.05 -19.41
N PRO A 208 -14.32 5.55 -18.32
CA PRO A 208 -15.42 6.51 -18.38
C PRO A 208 -14.99 7.93 -18.81
N ARG A 209 -13.70 8.25 -18.80
CA ARG A 209 -13.14 9.58 -19.12
C ARG A 209 -12.45 9.64 -20.46
N TYR A 210 -11.85 8.52 -20.88
CA TYR A 210 -11.05 8.44 -22.10
C TYR A 210 -11.68 7.46 -23.10
N ASN A 211 -12.18 7.98 -24.19
CA ASN A 211 -12.65 7.16 -25.30
C ASN A 211 -11.50 6.31 -25.84
N ASP A 212 -11.82 5.17 -26.41
CA ASP A 212 -10.84 4.23 -26.99
C ASP A 212 -9.78 3.69 -26.01
N CYS A 213 -10.07 3.76 -24.71
CA CYS A 213 -9.25 3.17 -23.64
C CYS A 213 -10.03 2.12 -22.86
N ILE A 214 -9.31 1.07 -22.44
CA ILE A 214 -9.74 0.17 -21.37
C ILE A 214 -9.27 0.74 -20.03
N ASN A 215 -10.09 0.58 -18.99
CA ASN A 215 -9.72 0.85 -17.60
C ASN A 215 -9.77 -0.45 -16.82
N LEU A 216 -8.60 -0.98 -16.44
CA LEU A 216 -8.51 -2.26 -15.73
C LEU A 216 -9.13 -2.21 -14.32
N MET A 217 -9.07 -1.06 -13.64
CA MET A 217 -9.78 -0.89 -12.36
C MET A 217 -11.31 -0.99 -12.56
N ALA A 218 -11.85 -0.36 -13.63
CA ALA A 218 -13.26 -0.48 -14.00
C ALA A 218 -13.65 -1.92 -14.32
N VAL A 219 -12.80 -2.67 -15.03
CA VAL A 219 -12.98 -4.10 -15.31
C VAL A 219 -13.14 -4.89 -14.01
N GLY A 220 -12.25 -4.68 -13.04
CA GLY A 220 -12.34 -5.34 -11.73
C GLY A 220 -13.65 -5.02 -11.00
N ILE A 221 -14.08 -3.75 -10.98
CA ILE A 221 -15.30 -3.28 -10.33
C ILE A 221 -16.56 -3.85 -11.00
N ARG A 222 -16.61 -3.82 -12.34
CA ARG A 222 -17.81 -4.20 -13.11
C ARG A 222 -18.02 -5.70 -13.24
N LEU A 223 -16.91 -6.48 -13.30
CA LEU A 223 -16.96 -7.91 -13.64
C LEU A 223 -16.76 -8.85 -12.46
N SER A 224 -16.48 -8.36 -11.26
CA SER A 224 -16.36 -9.19 -10.06
C SER A 224 -17.69 -9.31 -9.30
N ASP A 225 -17.88 -10.41 -8.62
CA ASP A 225 -19.09 -10.71 -7.85
C ASP A 225 -19.20 -9.83 -6.59
N LYS A 226 -18.06 -9.52 -5.96
CA LYS A 226 -17.94 -8.54 -4.87
C LYS A 226 -16.77 -7.60 -5.09
N VAL A 227 -16.92 -6.37 -4.61
CA VAL A 227 -15.89 -5.32 -4.63
C VAL A 227 -15.61 -4.88 -3.20
N HIS A 228 -14.37 -4.81 -2.86
CA HIS A 228 -13.89 -4.41 -1.54
C HIS A 228 -12.97 -3.22 -1.64
N THR A 229 -13.03 -2.33 -0.66
CA THR A 229 -11.97 -1.34 -0.42
C THR A 229 -11.58 -1.29 1.05
N VAL A 230 -10.42 -0.74 1.33
CA VAL A 230 -9.64 -0.98 2.55
C VAL A 230 -10.05 -0.16 3.76
N SER A 231 -11.14 0.62 3.67
CA SER A 231 -11.78 1.24 4.83
C SER A 231 -13.21 1.74 4.52
N PRO A 232 -14.08 1.88 5.54
CA PRO A 232 -15.44 2.40 5.35
C PRO A 232 -15.47 3.85 4.86
N SER A 233 -14.64 4.73 5.42
CA SER A 233 -14.62 6.15 5.01
C SER A 233 -14.03 6.32 3.61
N TYR A 234 -12.99 5.58 3.25
CA TYR A 234 -12.47 5.61 1.88
C TYR A 234 -13.49 5.10 0.86
N MET A 235 -14.31 4.09 1.22
CA MET A 235 -15.43 3.67 0.38
C MET A 235 -16.38 4.83 0.08
N GLN A 236 -16.69 5.68 1.05
CA GLN A 236 -17.53 6.86 0.84
C GLN A 236 -16.83 7.92 -0.02
N ASP A 237 -15.53 8.13 0.20
CA ASP A 237 -14.74 9.09 -0.57
C ASP A 237 -14.71 8.72 -2.06
N ILE A 238 -14.42 7.47 -2.41
CA ILE A 238 -14.29 7.04 -3.81
C ILE A 238 -15.62 6.99 -4.58
N MET A 239 -16.76 7.04 -3.90
CA MET A 239 -18.07 7.20 -4.53
C MET A 239 -18.42 8.66 -4.88
N ARG A 240 -17.52 9.60 -4.60
CA ARG A 240 -17.69 11.03 -4.89
C ARG A 240 -16.72 11.46 -5.99
N PRO A 241 -17.08 12.45 -6.85
CA PRO A 241 -16.16 13.01 -7.81
C PRO A 241 -14.92 13.62 -7.14
N SER A 242 -13.77 13.51 -7.78
CA SER A 242 -12.56 14.21 -7.34
C SER A 242 -12.64 15.72 -7.66
N HIS A 243 -12.10 16.53 -6.77
CA HIS A 243 -11.90 17.98 -6.93
C HIS A 243 -10.46 18.33 -6.53
N LYS A 244 -9.50 17.93 -7.40
CA LYS A 244 -8.06 18.09 -7.10
C LYS A 244 -7.67 19.58 -7.01
N PRO A 245 -6.77 19.92 -6.07
CA PRO A 245 -6.12 19.04 -5.09
C PRO A 245 -6.92 18.85 -3.79
N GLU A 246 -8.04 19.53 -3.58
CA GLU A 246 -8.76 19.59 -2.31
C GLU A 246 -9.34 18.25 -1.89
N PHE A 247 -9.78 17.44 -2.86
CA PHE A 247 -10.40 16.15 -2.59
C PHE A 247 -10.07 15.11 -3.67
N ILE A 248 -9.60 13.95 -3.24
CA ILE A 248 -9.32 12.80 -4.09
C ILE A 248 -10.42 11.75 -3.87
N GLY A 249 -11.30 11.64 -4.85
CA GLY A 249 -12.47 10.74 -4.84
C GLY A 249 -12.35 9.59 -5.82
N GLY A 250 -13.39 9.38 -6.63
CA GLY A 250 -13.55 8.24 -7.54
C GLY A 250 -12.70 8.28 -8.81
N GLU A 251 -12.04 9.40 -9.10
CA GLU A 251 -11.13 9.52 -10.26
C GLU A 251 -11.78 9.06 -11.58
N GLY A 252 -13.06 9.34 -11.76
CA GLY A 252 -13.89 8.95 -12.91
C GLY A 252 -14.65 7.63 -12.75
N LEU A 253 -14.40 6.85 -11.70
CA LEU A 253 -15.07 5.57 -11.43
C LEU A 253 -16.16 5.68 -10.37
N GLU A 254 -16.48 6.88 -9.90
CA GLU A 254 -17.47 7.10 -8.84
C GLU A 254 -18.86 6.55 -9.18
N GLU A 255 -19.27 6.57 -10.47
CA GLU A 255 -20.56 6.01 -10.87
C GLU A 255 -20.55 4.47 -10.83
N ASP A 256 -19.49 3.83 -11.34
CA ASP A 256 -19.32 2.39 -11.25
C ASP A 256 -19.35 1.89 -9.80
N LEU A 257 -18.72 2.67 -8.90
CA LEU A 257 -18.69 2.36 -7.48
C LEU A 257 -20.06 2.57 -6.81
N ARG A 258 -20.81 3.61 -7.19
CA ARG A 258 -22.19 3.82 -6.72
C ARG A 258 -23.13 2.72 -7.17
N ILE A 259 -22.99 2.26 -8.42
CA ILE A 259 -23.76 1.13 -8.93
C ILE A 259 -23.42 -0.13 -8.14
N ALA A 260 -22.14 -0.45 -7.97
CA ALA A 260 -21.70 -1.61 -7.18
C ALA A 260 -22.19 -1.53 -5.72
N PHE A 261 -22.24 -0.33 -5.12
CA PHE A 261 -22.79 -0.12 -3.78
C PHE A 261 -24.29 -0.35 -3.72
N ALA A 262 -25.05 0.21 -4.66
CA ALA A 262 -26.50 0.02 -4.75
C ALA A 262 -26.92 -1.44 -4.98
N GLU A 263 -26.09 -2.21 -5.68
CA GLU A 263 -26.24 -3.65 -5.88
C GLU A 263 -25.79 -4.50 -4.67
N GLY A 264 -25.30 -3.89 -3.59
CA GLY A 264 -24.80 -4.60 -2.41
C GLY A 264 -23.51 -5.37 -2.68
N ARG A 265 -22.74 -4.97 -3.70
CA ARG A 265 -21.45 -5.59 -4.04
C ARG A 265 -20.25 -4.87 -3.42
N LEU A 266 -20.30 -3.53 -3.25
CA LEU A 266 -19.19 -2.73 -2.71
C LEU A 266 -19.20 -2.70 -1.18
N HIS A 267 -18.07 -3.03 -0.57
CA HIS A 267 -17.89 -3.03 0.88
C HIS A 267 -16.56 -2.38 1.29
N GLY A 268 -16.61 -1.46 2.24
CA GLY A 268 -15.43 -0.90 2.92
C GLY A 268 -15.12 -1.68 4.20
N ILE A 269 -13.99 -2.38 4.23
CA ILE A 269 -13.56 -3.15 5.39
C ILE A 269 -12.14 -2.74 5.76
N LEU A 270 -11.96 -2.29 6.99
CA LEU A 270 -10.68 -1.80 7.47
C LEU A 270 -9.63 -2.90 7.49
N ASN A 271 -8.43 -2.61 7.00
CA ASN A 271 -7.27 -3.48 7.16
C ASN A 271 -6.91 -3.65 8.64
N GLY A 272 -6.19 -4.71 8.94
CA GLY A 272 -5.71 -5.00 10.28
C GLY A 272 -4.21 -4.83 10.44
N VAL A 273 -3.76 -5.01 11.68
CA VAL A 273 -2.36 -5.17 12.04
C VAL A 273 -2.17 -6.37 12.94
N ASN A 274 -0.97 -6.92 12.95
CA ASN A 274 -0.65 -8.07 13.76
C ASN A 274 -0.33 -7.64 15.20
N TYR A 275 -0.97 -8.29 16.20
CA TYR A 275 -0.72 -8.10 17.64
C TYR A 275 0.03 -9.27 18.28
N LYS A 276 0.16 -10.40 17.57
CA LYS A 276 0.86 -11.61 18.00
C LYS A 276 2.25 -11.67 17.33
N ASN A 277 3.25 -12.16 18.04
CA ASN A 277 4.62 -12.34 17.51
C ASN A 277 5.29 -11.04 17.01
N MET A 278 5.07 -9.95 17.74
CA MET A 278 5.75 -8.69 17.44
C MET A 278 7.26 -8.85 17.63
N ARG A 279 8.06 -8.26 16.73
CA ARG A 279 9.46 -7.96 17.05
C ARG A 279 9.47 -7.09 18.31
N VAL A 280 10.21 -7.51 19.30
CA VAL A 280 10.36 -6.72 20.53
C VAL A 280 11.55 -5.78 20.31
N ALA A 281 11.29 -4.61 19.70
CA ALA A 281 12.26 -3.53 19.76
C ALA A 281 12.53 -3.18 21.22
N LYS A 282 13.78 -3.04 21.60
CA LYS A 282 14.14 -2.60 22.95
C LYS A 282 14.01 -1.09 23.02
N LYS A 283 13.28 -0.61 24.03
CA LYS A 283 13.16 0.81 24.31
C LYS A 283 14.54 1.42 24.65
N GLY A 284 14.82 2.61 24.14
CA GLY A 284 16.09 3.31 24.34
C GLY A 284 17.14 3.06 23.24
N ASN A 285 16.80 2.32 22.18
CA ASN A 285 17.73 1.99 21.10
C ASN A 285 17.51 2.81 19.82
N LEU A 286 16.54 3.72 19.77
CA LEU A 286 16.18 4.45 18.56
C LEU A 286 17.41 5.10 17.87
N TYR A 287 18.14 5.91 18.59
CA TYR A 287 19.30 6.63 18.03
C TYR A 287 20.46 5.68 17.67
N ALA A 288 20.69 4.66 18.48
CA ALA A 288 21.70 3.63 18.21
C ALA A 288 21.35 2.84 16.93
N ASN A 289 20.10 2.43 16.77
CA ASN A 289 19.64 1.73 15.55
C ASN A 289 19.76 2.62 14.31
N ILE A 290 19.45 3.91 14.42
CA ILE A 290 19.64 4.87 13.32
C ILE A 290 21.12 4.94 12.93
N LEU A 291 22.03 5.11 13.90
CA LEU A 291 23.48 5.21 13.62
C LEU A 291 24.05 3.94 12.99
N ILE A 292 23.72 2.77 13.55
CA ILE A 292 24.16 1.49 13.01
C ILE A 292 23.75 1.34 11.55
N GLN A 293 22.51 1.71 11.23
CA GLN A 293 22.00 1.59 9.88
C GLN A 293 22.60 2.62 8.93
N ILE A 294 22.79 3.86 9.38
CA ILE A 294 23.45 4.91 8.59
C ILE A 294 24.88 4.48 8.23
N PHE A 295 25.66 3.94 9.18
CA PHE A 295 27.02 3.47 8.90
C PHE A 295 27.03 2.34 7.86
N LYS A 296 26.08 1.39 7.91
CA LYS A 296 25.95 0.35 6.89
C LYS A 296 25.66 0.95 5.51
N TRP A 297 24.69 1.86 5.43
CA TRP A 297 24.31 2.49 4.17
C TRP A 297 25.42 3.34 3.56
N ILE A 298 26.22 4.08 4.36
CA ILE A 298 27.36 4.85 3.86
C ILE A 298 28.39 3.92 3.23
N GLN A 299 28.62 2.72 3.80
CA GLN A 299 29.55 1.73 3.23
C GLN A 299 29.04 1.11 1.93
N GLU A 300 27.73 0.98 1.77
CA GLU A 300 27.09 0.38 0.60
C GLU A 300 26.78 1.41 -0.52
N GLU A 301 26.72 2.69 -0.18
CA GLU A 301 26.26 3.73 -1.11
C GLU A 301 27.41 4.25 -1.99
N SER A 302 27.24 4.07 -3.31
CA SER A 302 28.20 4.56 -4.32
C SER A 302 27.99 6.03 -4.72
N LYS A 303 26.83 6.64 -4.36
CA LYS A 303 26.50 8.01 -4.75
C LYS A 303 26.87 8.99 -3.66
N LYS A 304 27.84 9.87 -3.93
CA LYS A 304 28.39 10.85 -2.98
C LYS A 304 27.32 11.70 -2.28
N TYR A 305 26.30 12.20 -3.00
CA TYR A 305 25.26 13.05 -2.41
C TYR A 305 24.40 12.33 -1.36
N LYS A 306 24.14 11.02 -1.52
CA LYS A 306 23.43 10.22 -0.52
C LYS A 306 24.28 9.99 0.72
N SER A 307 25.57 9.74 0.54
CA SER A 307 26.53 9.62 1.65
C SER A 307 26.62 10.91 2.47
N ASP A 308 26.60 12.09 1.82
CA ASP A 308 26.63 13.38 2.50
C ASP A 308 25.38 13.62 3.36
N ILE A 309 24.19 13.28 2.84
CA ILE A 309 22.93 13.33 3.60
C ILE A 309 23.00 12.42 4.83
N LEU A 310 23.41 11.17 4.63
CA LEU A 310 23.52 10.20 5.71
C LEU A 310 24.53 10.61 6.77
N ALA A 311 25.66 11.19 6.37
CA ALA A 311 26.66 11.71 7.29
C ALA A 311 26.12 12.87 8.14
N ASN A 312 25.46 13.86 7.51
CA ASN A 312 24.79 14.96 8.22
C ASN A 312 23.74 14.44 9.23
N THR A 313 22.92 13.50 8.80
CA THR A 313 21.93 12.86 9.70
C THR A 313 22.62 12.13 10.85
N GLY A 314 23.73 11.43 10.59
CA GLY A 314 24.52 10.73 11.61
C GLY A 314 25.09 11.70 12.66
N GLU A 315 25.65 12.83 12.27
CA GLU A 315 26.18 13.86 13.19
C GLU A 315 25.06 14.39 14.12
N LYS A 316 23.88 14.69 13.58
CA LYS A 316 22.73 15.12 14.39
C LYS A 316 22.32 14.04 15.40
N VAL A 317 22.27 12.78 14.97
CA VAL A 317 21.86 11.68 15.86
C VAL A 317 22.89 11.41 16.97
N VAL A 318 24.19 11.58 16.68
CA VAL A 318 25.24 11.54 17.74
C VAL A 318 24.99 12.61 18.80
N HIS A 319 24.67 13.85 18.38
CA HIS A 319 24.31 14.91 19.33
C HIS A 319 23.10 14.56 20.20
N LEU A 320 22.07 13.92 19.63
CA LEU A 320 20.85 13.49 20.35
C LEU A 320 21.11 12.37 21.37
N LEU A 321 22.12 11.54 21.17
CA LEU A 321 22.54 10.54 22.17
C LEU A 321 23.09 11.20 23.44
N LEU A 322 23.78 12.33 23.28
CA LEU A 322 24.36 13.09 24.39
C LEU A 322 23.34 14.04 25.02
N ASN A 323 22.43 14.58 24.22
CA ASN A 323 21.42 15.57 24.60
C ASN A 323 20.02 15.10 24.15
N PRO A 324 19.40 14.18 24.87
CA PRO A 324 18.11 13.62 24.47
C PRO A 324 17.01 14.69 24.46
N PRO A 325 16.17 14.74 23.42
CA PRO A 325 15.06 15.68 23.32
C PRO A 325 13.94 15.33 24.32
N SER A 326 13.17 16.35 24.68
CA SER A 326 12.00 16.15 25.56
C SER A 326 10.76 15.65 24.81
N PHE A 327 10.72 15.84 23.46
CA PHE A 327 9.63 15.43 22.59
C PHE A 327 10.15 14.91 21.25
N VAL A 328 9.66 13.76 20.83
CA VAL A 328 9.98 13.13 19.55
C VAL A 328 8.72 13.01 18.70
N ALA A 329 8.61 13.82 17.67
CA ALA A 329 7.66 13.60 16.60
C ALA A 329 8.29 12.73 15.52
N SER A 330 7.50 11.93 14.82
CA SER A 330 8.02 11.07 13.76
C SER A 330 7.03 10.84 12.63
N SER A 331 7.56 10.49 11.45
CA SER A 331 6.80 9.99 10.31
C SER A 331 7.61 8.90 9.58
N VAL A 332 6.94 7.87 9.11
CA VAL A 332 7.51 6.84 8.24
C VAL A 332 6.63 6.73 7.01
N ALA A 333 7.11 7.17 5.86
CA ALA A 333 6.31 7.19 4.65
C ALA A 333 7.17 7.22 3.38
N ARG A 334 6.60 6.79 2.25
CA ARG A 334 7.18 7.07 0.93
C ARG A 334 7.16 8.57 0.66
N MET A 335 8.21 9.10 0.07
CA MET A 335 8.31 10.49 -0.35
C MET A 335 7.50 10.69 -1.65
N THR A 336 6.20 10.93 -1.54
CA THR A 336 5.28 11.06 -2.66
C THR A 336 4.30 12.21 -2.44
N GLU A 337 3.64 12.66 -3.51
CA GLU A 337 2.58 13.66 -3.45
C GLU A 337 1.49 13.26 -2.44
N GLN A 338 1.04 12.03 -2.44
CA GLN A 338 0.06 11.52 -1.49
C GLN A 338 0.41 11.81 -0.03
N LYS A 339 1.70 11.73 0.33
CA LYS A 339 2.16 11.79 1.72
C LYS A 339 2.63 13.18 2.16
N PHE A 340 3.19 13.97 1.25
CA PHE A 340 3.87 15.22 1.61
C PHE A 340 3.43 16.42 0.76
N TYR A 341 2.27 16.35 0.10
CA TYR A 341 1.71 17.45 -0.70
C TYR A 341 1.68 18.77 0.04
N PHE A 342 1.21 18.80 1.28
CA PHE A 342 1.08 20.02 2.07
C PHE A 342 2.42 20.73 2.29
N PHE A 343 3.49 19.99 2.49
CA PHE A 343 4.83 20.56 2.64
C PHE A 343 5.44 21.00 1.31
N LYS A 344 5.11 20.34 0.20
CA LYS A 344 5.51 20.81 -1.13
C LYS A 344 4.76 22.11 -1.48
N ARG A 345 3.47 22.17 -1.18
CA ARG A 345 2.60 23.33 -1.42
C ARG A 345 3.03 24.52 -0.56
N ASN A 346 3.41 24.29 0.68
CA ASN A 346 3.89 25.33 1.61
C ASN A 346 5.03 24.79 2.49
N PRO A 347 6.29 24.88 2.02
CA PRO A 347 7.46 24.45 2.80
C PRO A 347 7.64 25.17 4.14
N GLU A 348 7.18 26.43 4.23
CA GLU A 348 7.27 27.22 5.47
C GLU A 348 6.45 26.59 6.61
N ALA A 349 5.39 25.86 6.30
CA ALA A 349 4.60 25.14 7.31
C ALA A 349 5.46 24.08 8.06
N LEU A 350 6.33 23.34 7.35
CA LEU A 350 7.25 22.42 8.00
C LEU A 350 8.31 23.18 8.82
N LYS A 351 8.86 24.26 8.30
CA LYS A 351 9.85 25.09 9.00
C LYS A 351 9.24 25.69 10.29
N GLU A 352 7.98 26.14 10.25
CA GLU A 352 7.26 26.63 11.42
C GLU A 352 7.09 25.53 12.48
N ILE A 353 6.66 24.32 12.08
CA ILE A 353 6.57 23.15 12.96
C ILE A 353 7.94 22.86 13.61
N LEU A 354 9.02 22.90 12.83
CA LEU A 354 10.37 22.62 13.34
C LEU A 354 10.85 23.69 14.33
N LYS A 355 10.58 24.97 14.05
CA LYS A 355 10.88 26.08 14.95
C LYS A 355 10.13 25.95 16.29
N ASN A 356 8.84 25.60 16.24
CA ASN A 356 8.03 25.42 17.43
C ASN A 356 8.49 24.20 18.24
N LEU A 357 8.90 23.11 17.58
CA LEU A 357 9.54 21.95 18.22
C LEU A 357 10.85 22.33 18.92
N GLU A 358 11.73 23.08 18.24
CA GLU A 358 13.03 23.51 18.76
C GLU A 358 12.85 24.30 20.07
N ALA A 359 11.92 25.27 20.06
CA ALA A 359 11.59 26.10 21.23
C ALA A 359 11.13 25.26 22.45
N LYS A 360 10.72 24.01 22.24
CA LYS A 360 10.23 23.05 23.24
C LYS A 360 11.20 21.88 23.46
N ASN A 361 12.45 21.97 23.01
CA ASN A 361 13.45 20.90 23.01
C ASN A 361 12.89 19.60 22.37
N GLY A 362 12.24 19.75 21.21
CA GLY A 362 11.66 18.67 20.43
C GLY A 362 12.35 18.46 19.10
N ILE A 363 12.22 17.25 18.55
CA ILE A 363 12.75 16.87 17.23
C ILE A 363 11.68 16.26 16.37
N PHE A 364 11.90 16.30 15.03
CA PHE A 364 11.10 15.55 14.08
C PHE A 364 11.99 14.55 13.31
N ILE A 365 11.63 13.27 13.37
CA ILE A 365 12.30 12.18 12.64
C ILE A 365 11.43 11.77 11.47
N LEU A 366 11.97 11.87 10.25
CA LEU A 366 11.30 11.42 9.02
C LEU A 366 12.15 10.33 8.36
N LEU A 367 11.56 9.14 8.22
CA LEU A 367 12.18 7.99 7.54
C LEU A 367 11.42 7.66 6.25
N GLY A 368 12.13 7.59 5.14
CA GLY A 368 11.56 7.12 3.86
C GLY A 368 12.38 7.49 2.64
N THR A 369 11.94 6.95 1.51
CA THR A 369 12.47 7.21 0.16
C THR A 369 11.32 7.39 -0.82
N GLY A 370 11.55 7.95 -1.99
CA GLY A 370 10.52 8.09 -3.02
C GLY A 370 10.90 9.01 -4.17
N GLU A 371 10.00 9.90 -4.55
CA GLU A 371 10.17 10.80 -5.67
C GLU A 371 11.29 11.82 -5.39
N PRO A 372 12.20 12.05 -6.35
CA PRO A 372 13.40 12.88 -6.15
C PRO A 372 13.09 14.31 -5.70
N GLU A 373 11.97 14.87 -6.10
CA GLU A 373 11.59 16.24 -5.72
C GLU A 373 11.23 16.36 -4.23
N TYR A 374 10.54 15.36 -3.69
CA TYR A 374 10.19 15.30 -2.26
C TYR A 374 11.43 14.99 -1.41
N GLU A 375 12.29 14.09 -1.89
CA GLU A 375 13.55 13.80 -1.21
C GLU A 375 14.46 15.07 -1.13
N ARG A 376 14.54 15.84 -2.23
CA ARG A 376 15.28 17.12 -2.24
C ARG A 376 14.70 18.12 -1.24
N LEU A 377 13.38 18.31 -1.26
CA LEU A 377 12.71 19.22 -0.33
C LEU A 377 13.03 18.88 1.14
N MET A 378 12.88 17.61 1.52
CA MET A 378 13.13 17.17 2.89
C MET A 378 14.61 17.28 3.28
N ARG A 379 15.50 16.94 2.36
CA ARG A 379 16.94 17.13 2.54
C ARG A 379 17.30 18.59 2.79
N ASP A 380 16.83 19.50 1.93
CA ASP A 380 17.20 20.91 1.98
C ASP A 380 16.71 21.53 3.31
N ILE A 381 15.47 21.24 3.74
CA ILE A 381 14.98 21.65 5.05
C ILE A 381 15.77 20.99 6.19
N SER A 382 16.21 19.73 6.03
CA SER A 382 17.05 19.09 7.04
C SER A 382 18.41 19.77 7.22
N TYR A 383 19.01 20.31 6.18
CA TYR A 383 20.25 21.08 6.32
C TYR A 383 20.04 22.42 7.07
N GLU A 384 18.87 23.03 6.94
CA GLU A 384 18.55 24.29 7.60
C GLU A 384 18.19 24.13 9.10
N HIS A 385 17.70 22.93 9.51
CA HIS A 385 17.16 22.67 10.85
C HIS A 385 17.84 21.48 11.55
N ALA A 386 18.56 21.78 12.64
CA ALA A 386 19.29 20.76 13.41
C ALA A 386 18.36 19.72 14.08
N ASN A 387 17.13 20.12 14.44
CA ASN A 387 16.12 19.27 15.05
C ASN A 387 15.24 18.49 14.04
N PHE A 388 15.55 18.56 12.72
CA PHE A 388 14.93 17.72 11.71
C PHE A 388 15.88 16.61 11.28
N ILE A 389 15.52 15.38 11.60
CA ILE A 389 16.31 14.16 11.32
C ILE A 389 15.69 13.45 10.12
N PHE A 390 16.16 13.80 8.93
CA PHE A 390 15.72 13.15 7.69
C PHE A 390 16.60 11.92 7.40
N ILE A 391 15.98 10.73 7.39
CA ILE A 391 16.63 9.45 7.14
C ILE A 391 16.17 8.94 5.78
N ASN A 392 16.96 9.21 4.73
CA ASN A 392 16.66 8.77 3.37
C ASN A 392 17.06 7.29 3.20
N GLY A 393 16.15 6.38 3.56
CA GLY A 393 16.37 4.94 3.51
C GLY A 393 15.17 4.14 4.01
N GLN A 394 15.36 2.81 4.09
CA GLN A 394 14.37 1.87 4.61
C GLN A 394 15.04 0.89 5.58
N SER A 395 14.50 0.77 6.79
CA SER A 395 15.01 -0.19 7.79
C SER A 395 13.90 -0.56 8.76
N GLU A 396 13.61 -1.86 8.86
CA GLU A 396 12.61 -2.37 9.80
C GLU A 396 12.98 -2.09 11.26
N ASP A 397 14.27 -2.17 11.61
CA ASP A 397 14.75 -1.93 12.98
C ASP A 397 14.54 -0.47 13.40
N ILE A 398 14.76 0.49 12.48
CA ILE A 398 14.47 1.91 12.74
C ILE A 398 12.96 2.12 12.83
N ILE A 399 12.16 1.54 11.94
CA ILE A 399 10.70 1.64 11.93
C ILE A 399 10.11 1.15 13.26
N ASP A 400 10.52 -0.03 13.72
CA ASP A 400 10.06 -0.60 14.99
C ASP A 400 10.43 0.30 16.19
N SER A 401 11.64 0.89 16.18
CA SER A 401 12.09 1.82 17.22
C SER A 401 11.30 3.13 17.19
N ILE A 402 11.00 3.69 16.01
CA ILE A 402 10.15 4.87 15.84
C ILE A 402 8.76 4.62 16.45
N TYR A 403 8.10 3.51 16.10
CA TYR A 403 6.78 3.19 16.65
C TYR A 403 6.78 2.90 18.16
N LEU A 404 7.93 2.58 18.75
CA LEU A 404 8.04 2.32 20.18
C LEU A 404 8.38 3.58 21.00
N GLU A 405 9.21 4.47 20.45
CA GLU A 405 9.88 5.52 21.22
C GLU A 405 9.40 6.94 20.90
N SER A 406 8.65 7.14 19.81
CA SER A 406 8.07 8.46 19.51
C SER A 406 6.98 8.86 20.52
N ASN A 407 6.83 10.15 20.72
CA ASN A 407 5.71 10.72 21.45
C ASN A 407 4.51 10.94 20.55
N LEU A 408 4.75 11.44 19.33
CA LEU A 408 3.75 11.75 18.32
C LEU A 408 4.13 11.12 16.97
N TYR A 409 3.20 10.44 16.32
CA TYR A 409 3.33 9.96 14.97
C TYR A 409 2.51 10.84 14.03
N PHE A 410 3.14 11.42 13.01
CA PHE A 410 2.54 12.44 12.17
C PHE A 410 2.27 11.92 10.76
N MET A 411 1.01 12.04 10.29
CA MET A 411 0.57 11.61 8.95
C MET A 411 -0.18 12.73 8.22
N PRO A 412 0.52 13.65 7.56
CA PRO A 412 -0.08 14.72 6.77
C PRO A 412 -0.44 14.24 5.36
N SER A 413 -1.05 13.07 5.21
CA SER A 413 -1.41 12.52 3.91
C SER A 413 -2.52 13.34 3.26
N LEU A 414 -2.39 13.68 1.97
CA LEU A 414 -3.43 14.36 1.19
C LEU A 414 -4.69 13.51 1.14
N PHE A 415 -4.54 12.22 0.88
CA PHE A 415 -5.57 11.20 0.99
C PHE A 415 -4.95 9.89 1.51
N GLU A 416 -5.75 9.05 2.17
CA GLU A 416 -5.27 7.80 2.75
C GLU A 416 -6.35 6.72 2.67
N PRO A 417 -6.21 5.73 1.77
CA PRO A 417 -7.21 4.66 1.66
C PRO A 417 -7.47 3.91 2.96
N CYS A 418 -6.43 3.57 3.69
CA CYS A 418 -6.51 2.94 5.01
C CYS A 418 -5.48 3.52 5.97
N GLY A 419 -4.20 3.45 5.57
CA GLY A 419 -3.07 3.63 6.48
C GLY A 419 -2.90 2.41 7.42
N ILE A 420 -1.66 1.97 7.55
CA ILE A 420 -1.28 0.92 8.50
C ILE A 420 -0.37 1.51 9.58
N SER A 421 0.39 2.52 9.21
CA SER A 421 1.42 3.14 10.06
C SER A 421 0.86 3.71 11.37
N GLN A 422 -0.29 4.41 11.32
CA GLN A 422 -0.95 4.92 12.53
C GLN A 422 -1.43 3.79 13.45
N MET A 423 -1.92 2.68 12.89
CA MET A 423 -2.34 1.52 13.68
C MET A 423 -1.13 0.89 14.40
N LEU A 424 0.03 0.83 13.72
CA LEU A 424 1.28 0.33 14.31
C LEU A 424 1.81 1.27 15.41
N ALA A 425 1.72 2.58 15.23
CA ALA A 425 2.05 3.58 16.24
C ALA A 425 1.11 3.45 17.45
N MET A 426 -0.21 3.46 17.23
CA MET A 426 -1.23 3.34 18.29
C MET A 426 -1.11 2.02 19.06
N ARG A 427 -0.77 0.91 18.39
CA ARG A 427 -0.51 -0.39 19.03
C ARG A 427 0.54 -0.29 20.15
N ASN A 428 1.54 0.57 19.98
CA ASN A 428 2.59 0.85 20.96
C ASN A 428 2.22 1.98 21.94
N GLY A 429 1.06 2.60 21.78
CA GLY A 429 0.60 3.73 22.59
C GLY A 429 1.25 5.06 22.19
N VAL A 430 1.74 5.19 20.96
CA VAL A 430 2.13 6.46 20.37
C VAL A 430 0.86 7.15 19.86
N LEU A 431 0.67 8.42 20.21
CA LEU A 431 -0.45 9.20 19.69
C LEU A 431 -0.18 9.62 18.25
N CYS A 432 -1.22 9.65 17.44
CA CYS A 432 -1.12 10.07 16.04
C CYS A 432 -1.75 11.46 15.87
N LEU A 433 -1.12 12.31 15.04
CA LEU A 433 -1.72 13.49 14.44
C LEU A 433 -1.91 13.19 12.96
N VAL A 434 -3.13 13.21 12.47
CA VAL A 434 -3.47 12.79 11.11
C VAL A 434 -4.31 13.83 10.37
N HIS A 435 -4.16 13.90 9.05
CA HIS A 435 -5.19 14.54 8.21
C HIS A 435 -6.46 13.70 8.28
N HIS A 436 -7.61 14.34 8.54
CA HIS A 436 -8.89 13.65 8.74
C HIS A 436 -9.50 13.25 7.38
N THR A 437 -8.95 12.23 6.74
CA THR A 437 -9.31 11.75 5.40
C THR A 437 -9.26 10.22 5.33
N GLY A 438 -10.14 9.62 4.51
CA GLY A 438 -10.19 8.18 4.25
C GLY A 438 -10.11 7.33 5.51
N GLY A 439 -9.30 6.28 5.50
CA GLY A 439 -9.15 5.35 6.64
C GLY A 439 -8.54 5.95 7.91
N LEU A 440 -7.97 7.17 7.84
CA LEU A 440 -7.54 7.88 9.05
C LEU A 440 -8.72 8.34 9.91
N ILE A 441 -9.88 8.63 9.29
CA ILE A 441 -11.15 8.91 9.98
C ILE A 441 -11.59 7.68 10.79
N ASP A 442 -11.44 6.49 10.20
CA ASP A 442 -11.89 5.24 10.81
C ASP A 442 -10.99 4.75 11.95
N THR A 443 -9.77 5.29 12.05
CA THR A 443 -8.74 4.75 12.94
C THR A 443 -8.31 5.68 14.06
N VAL A 444 -8.36 7.01 13.86
CA VAL A 444 -7.90 8.00 14.83
C VAL A 444 -9.06 8.94 15.21
N ARG A 445 -9.45 8.91 16.47
CA ARG A 445 -10.51 9.77 17.02
C ARG A 445 -9.91 10.99 17.69
N ASP A 446 -10.16 12.17 17.12
CA ASP A 446 -9.64 13.44 17.63
C ASP A 446 -9.98 13.67 19.12
N GLY A 447 -8.98 14.08 19.87
CA GLY A 447 -9.08 14.34 21.32
C GLY A 447 -9.35 13.10 22.19
N VAL A 448 -9.48 11.89 21.62
CA VAL A 448 -9.81 10.65 22.34
C VAL A 448 -8.61 9.68 22.38
N ASP A 449 -8.07 9.30 21.23
CA ASP A 449 -6.94 8.38 21.11
C ASP A 449 -5.88 8.87 20.11
N GLY A 450 -6.03 10.10 19.62
CA GLY A 450 -5.11 10.82 18.76
C GLY A 450 -5.61 12.23 18.51
N PHE A 451 -5.04 12.88 17.52
CA PHE A 451 -5.38 14.23 17.05
C PHE A 451 -5.61 14.20 15.56
N ALA A 452 -6.49 15.07 15.07
CA ALA A 452 -6.78 15.23 13.67
C ALA A 452 -6.82 16.70 13.26
N PHE A 453 -6.50 16.97 12.00
CA PHE A 453 -6.68 18.28 11.38
C PHE A 453 -7.41 18.14 10.04
N TYR A 454 -8.10 19.18 9.64
CA TYR A 454 -8.81 19.27 8.36
C TYR A 454 -9.04 20.75 8.01
N GLY A 455 -9.42 21.03 6.78
CA GLY A 455 -9.81 22.35 6.29
C GLY A 455 -10.75 22.21 5.10
N SER A 456 -11.44 23.27 4.73
CA SER A 456 -12.36 23.34 3.58
C SER A 456 -11.59 23.47 2.25
N HIS A 457 -10.33 23.93 2.31
CA HIS A 457 -9.41 24.05 1.19
C HIS A 457 -7.97 23.88 1.68
N ILE A 458 -7.01 23.70 0.74
CA ILE A 458 -5.63 23.35 1.05
C ILE A 458 -4.94 24.31 2.02
N ASP A 459 -5.06 25.63 1.81
CA ASP A 459 -4.36 26.63 2.64
C ASP A 459 -4.89 26.63 4.09
N GLU A 460 -6.20 26.44 4.27
CA GLU A 460 -6.79 26.26 5.60
C GLU A 460 -6.31 24.94 6.23
N THR A 461 -6.28 23.87 5.46
CA THR A 461 -5.78 22.56 5.93
C THR A 461 -4.36 22.67 6.41
N VAL A 462 -3.47 23.37 5.67
CA VAL A 462 -2.07 23.61 6.06
C VAL A 462 -1.99 24.45 7.34
N SER A 463 -2.79 25.52 7.47
CA SER A 463 -2.84 26.34 8.68
C SER A 463 -3.30 25.52 9.89
N ASN A 464 -4.36 24.73 9.72
CA ASN A 464 -4.89 23.89 10.80
C ASN A 464 -3.95 22.74 11.15
N MET A 465 -3.18 22.22 10.19
CA MET A 465 -2.11 21.24 10.43
C MET A 465 -1.06 21.76 11.40
N VAL A 466 -0.54 22.98 11.18
CA VAL A 466 0.46 23.61 12.06
C VAL A 466 -0.13 23.83 13.46
N LYS A 467 -1.33 24.43 13.54
CA LYS A 467 -2.01 24.66 14.84
C LYS A 467 -2.27 23.36 15.60
N ALA A 468 -2.70 22.30 14.92
CA ALA A 468 -2.93 21.02 15.54
C ALA A 468 -1.63 20.38 16.05
N PHE A 469 -0.54 20.57 15.30
CA PHE A 469 0.79 20.08 15.75
C PHE A 469 1.24 20.81 17.03
N ASP A 470 1.10 22.12 17.08
CA ASP A 470 1.42 22.92 18.28
C ASP A 470 0.53 22.51 19.47
N HIS A 471 -0.77 22.29 19.23
CA HIS A 471 -1.67 21.79 20.24
C HIS A 471 -1.24 20.44 20.82
N CYS A 472 -0.72 19.52 19.98
CA CYS A 472 -0.18 18.25 20.47
C CYS A 472 0.98 18.46 21.46
N ILE A 473 1.92 19.37 21.14
CA ILE A 473 3.04 19.68 22.02
C ILE A 473 2.55 20.31 23.32
N ASP A 474 1.59 21.23 23.24
CA ASP A 474 1.03 21.90 24.43
C ASP A 474 0.34 20.91 25.36
N VAL A 475 -0.47 19.99 24.84
CA VAL A 475 -1.11 18.93 25.64
C VAL A 475 -0.03 18.03 26.28
N TYR A 476 1.02 17.69 25.51
CA TYR A 476 2.12 16.90 26.06
C TYR A 476 2.84 17.57 27.21
N GLN A 477 3.10 18.89 27.12
CA GLN A 477 3.84 19.64 28.14
C GLN A 477 2.97 20.01 29.35
N ASN A 478 1.76 20.48 29.09
CA ASN A 478 0.93 21.16 30.08
C ASN A 478 -0.20 20.29 30.64
N ASP A 479 -0.59 19.19 29.95
CA ASP A 479 -1.62 18.23 30.42
C ASP A 479 -1.17 16.78 30.26
N ARG A 480 -0.15 16.41 31.00
CA ARG A 480 0.40 15.04 31.05
C ARG A 480 -0.65 13.98 31.43
N LYS A 481 -1.65 14.36 32.22
CA LYS A 481 -2.73 13.46 32.61
C LYS A 481 -3.61 13.12 31.39
N ARG A 482 -4.05 14.13 30.65
CA ARG A 482 -4.82 13.96 29.41
C ARG A 482 -4.02 13.15 28.40
N TRP A 483 -2.74 13.51 28.16
CA TRP A 483 -1.84 12.77 27.27
C TRP A 483 -1.75 11.29 27.64
N GLY A 484 -1.55 10.98 28.93
CA GLY A 484 -1.48 9.61 29.43
C GLY A 484 -2.79 8.83 29.27
N VAL A 485 -3.95 9.48 29.42
CA VAL A 485 -5.27 8.87 29.17
C VAL A 485 -5.44 8.54 27.69
N MET A 486 -5.14 9.49 26.79
CA MET A 486 -5.22 9.28 25.34
C MET A 486 -4.31 8.14 24.88
N ARG A 487 -3.06 8.10 25.35
CA ARG A 487 -2.11 7.00 25.07
C ARG A 487 -2.65 5.62 25.46
N ARG A 488 -3.27 5.51 26.63
CA ARG A 488 -3.87 4.24 27.07
C ARG A 488 -5.04 3.83 26.17
N LYS A 489 -5.88 4.81 25.77
CA LYS A 489 -6.97 4.56 24.83
C LYS A 489 -6.44 4.13 23.47
N ALA A 490 -5.46 4.83 22.89
CA ALA A 490 -4.81 4.45 21.64
C ALA A 490 -4.28 3.02 21.69
N LYS A 491 -3.55 2.68 22.77
CA LYS A 491 -2.99 1.34 22.96
C LYS A 491 -4.07 0.26 23.15
N ALA A 492 -5.26 0.62 23.60
CA ALA A 492 -6.37 -0.32 23.84
C ALA A 492 -7.18 -0.62 22.58
N VAL A 493 -7.18 0.27 21.59
CA VAL A 493 -7.86 0.02 20.29
C VAL A 493 -7.24 -1.18 19.61
N ARG A 494 -8.08 -1.97 18.93
CA ARG A 494 -7.66 -3.15 18.17
C ARG A 494 -8.15 -3.04 16.74
N PHE A 495 -7.20 -3.13 15.83
CA PHE A 495 -7.42 -3.27 14.39
C PHE A 495 -6.88 -4.65 13.99
N SER A 496 -7.63 -5.71 14.30
CA SER A 496 -7.13 -7.07 14.12
C SER A 496 -7.49 -7.61 12.73
N TRP A 497 -6.57 -8.35 12.12
CA TRP A 497 -6.89 -9.12 10.92
C TRP A 497 -7.98 -10.17 11.16
N GLU A 498 -8.09 -10.66 12.38
CA GLU A 498 -9.12 -11.59 12.81
C GLU A 498 -10.54 -11.00 12.62
N ASP A 499 -10.75 -9.74 13.05
CA ASP A 499 -12.00 -9.02 12.85
C ASP A 499 -12.25 -8.66 11.38
N SER A 500 -11.20 -8.25 10.66
CA SER A 500 -11.30 -7.92 9.24
C SER A 500 -11.69 -9.14 8.41
N VAL A 501 -11.01 -10.28 8.62
CA VAL A 501 -11.29 -11.53 7.88
C VAL A 501 -12.67 -12.09 8.23
N LYS A 502 -13.14 -11.96 9.48
CA LYS A 502 -14.53 -12.30 9.81
C LYS A 502 -15.51 -11.52 8.95
N ARG A 503 -15.30 -10.20 8.77
CA ARG A 503 -16.12 -9.38 7.88
C ARG A 503 -15.97 -9.78 6.42
N TYR A 504 -14.78 -10.25 5.98
CA TYR A 504 -14.59 -10.78 4.62
C TYR A 504 -15.47 -12.01 4.39
N TYR A 505 -15.54 -12.94 5.35
CA TYR A 505 -16.45 -14.08 5.25
C TYR A 505 -17.92 -13.63 5.20
N ASP A 506 -18.31 -12.68 6.05
CA ASP A 506 -19.71 -12.22 6.14
C ASP A 506 -20.16 -11.42 4.91
N LYS A 507 -19.25 -10.71 4.22
CA LYS A 507 -19.60 -9.71 3.19
C LYS A 507 -19.07 -10.01 1.79
N LEU A 508 -17.93 -10.69 1.69
CA LEU A 508 -17.23 -10.87 0.42
C LEU A 508 -17.24 -12.33 -0.06
N TYR A 509 -17.12 -13.31 0.85
CA TYR A 509 -16.97 -14.73 0.52
C TYR A 509 -18.28 -15.52 0.64
N THR A 510 -19.40 -14.83 0.75
CA THR A 510 -20.76 -15.40 0.72
C THR A 510 -21.39 -15.16 -0.64
N TYR A 511 -22.01 -16.23 -1.19
CA TYR A 511 -22.78 -16.21 -2.43
C TYR A 511 -24.09 -15.44 -2.26
#